data_08bc213d7b27843b61bf68895b874750
#
_entry.id   08bc213d7b27843b61bf68895b874750
#
_cell.length_a   1.000
_cell.length_b   1.000
_cell.length_c   1.000
_cell.angle_alpha   90.00
_cell.angle_beta   90.00
_cell.angle_gamma   90.00
#
_symmetry.space_group_name_H-M   'P 1'
#
loop_
_entity.id
_entity.type
_entity.pdbx_description
1 polymer ?
#
loop_
_entity_poly.entity_id
_entity_poly.type
_entity_poly.pdbx_seq_one_letter_code
_entity_poly.pdbx_strand_id
1 'polypeptide(L)'
;MSLYLWLFLLAAVCAAFGSDPKWERISYGLSFLCLASFLTFRYAQGTDWLAYNYIFMSAPVTINLNSIYYTEAFHSEFGWKLINNLWRSLGFDFISLSILISVLEMYFLGRFLKRYSPNRALSLVLACPVIYFVYFFSALRQGLVVAVFLGLMLPMLENEQHGKFILLDLSLIHISE
;
A
#
# COMPACT_ATOMS: atom_id res chain seq x y z
N MET A 1 -12.27 16.16 5.34
CA MET A 1 -11.02 16.95 5.36
C MET A 1 -10.39 17.08 6.75
N SER A 2 -11.15 17.27 7.82
CA SER A 2 -10.62 17.46 9.18
C SER A 2 -9.81 16.27 9.73
N LEU A 3 -10.25 15.02 9.52
CA LEU A 3 -9.62 13.83 10.09
C LEU A 3 -8.19 13.60 9.54
N TYR A 4 -7.99 13.78 8.24
CA TYR A 4 -6.66 13.66 7.60
C TYR A 4 -5.68 14.70 8.12
N LEU A 5 -6.17 15.92 8.34
CA LEU A 5 -5.39 17.00 8.92
C LEU A 5 -4.95 16.65 10.35
N TRP A 6 -5.84 16.09 11.17
CA TRP A 6 -5.53 15.68 12.52
C TRP A 6 -4.50 14.54 12.56
N LEU A 7 -4.60 13.55 11.68
CA LEU A 7 -3.60 12.48 11.57
C LEU A 7 -2.22 13.03 11.16
N PHE A 8 -2.20 13.95 10.20
CA PHE A 8 -0.96 14.60 9.80
C PHE A 8 -0.37 15.43 10.93
N LEU A 9 -1.19 16.23 11.62
CA LEU A 9 -0.75 17.03 12.77
C LEU A 9 -0.25 16.14 13.91
N LEU A 10 -0.92 15.04 14.21
CA LEU A 10 -0.46 14.08 15.21
C LEU A 10 0.92 13.54 14.85
N ALA A 11 1.11 13.10 13.63
CA ALA A 11 2.40 12.60 13.15
C ALA A 11 3.49 13.69 13.21
N ALA A 12 3.14 14.94 12.82
CA ALA A 12 4.05 16.08 12.86
C ALA A 12 4.46 16.46 14.29
N VAL A 13 3.50 16.49 15.21
CA VAL A 13 3.77 16.72 16.64
C VAL A 13 4.68 15.62 17.20
N CYS A 14 4.38 14.36 16.92
CA CYS A 14 5.22 13.24 17.32
C CYS A 14 6.65 13.35 16.76
N ALA A 15 6.80 13.81 15.52
CA ALA A 15 8.12 14.02 14.92
C ALA A 15 8.90 15.18 15.56
N ALA A 16 8.21 16.24 15.98
CA ALA A 16 8.84 17.40 16.64
C ALA A 16 9.48 17.03 17.99
N PHE A 17 8.92 16.04 18.69
CA PHE A 17 9.50 15.52 19.94
C PHE A 17 10.64 14.52 19.72
N GLY A 18 10.95 14.18 18.48
CA GLY A 18 11.93 13.15 18.09
C GLY A 18 13.41 13.58 18.13
N SER A 19 13.77 14.65 18.86
CA SER A 19 15.18 15.12 18.97
C SER A 19 16.05 14.16 19.80
N ASP A 20 15.47 13.44 20.74
CA ASP A 20 16.15 12.42 21.56
C ASP A 20 15.91 11.02 20.93
N PRO A 21 16.93 10.15 20.80
CA PRO A 21 16.79 8.82 20.19
C PRO A 21 15.75 7.91 20.85
N LYS A 22 15.49 8.08 22.13
CA LYS A 22 14.43 7.33 22.85
C LYS A 22 13.04 7.81 22.45
N TRP A 23 12.83 9.11 22.45
CA TRP A 23 11.57 9.73 22.06
C TRP A 23 11.28 9.56 20.58
N GLU A 24 12.30 9.64 19.71
CA GLU A 24 12.16 9.35 18.26
C GLU A 24 11.57 7.94 18.03
N ARG A 25 12.07 6.92 18.73
CA ARG A 25 11.59 5.54 18.56
C ARG A 25 10.15 5.37 19.02
N ILE A 26 9.79 5.99 20.15
CA ILE A 26 8.42 5.93 20.68
C ILE A 26 7.45 6.69 19.78
N SER A 27 7.80 7.92 19.40
CA SER A 27 6.96 8.76 18.54
C SER A 27 6.77 8.16 17.15
N TYR A 28 7.83 7.62 16.57
CA TYR A 28 7.73 6.86 15.31
C TYR A 28 6.79 5.67 15.45
N GLY A 29 6.96 4.86 16.49
CA GLY A 29 6.12 3.67 16.71
C GLY A 29 4.64 4.00 16.87
N LEU A 30 4.32 5.02 17.66
CA LEU A 30 2.94 5.48 17.87
C LEU A 30 2.33 6.06 16.59
N SER A 31 3.05 6.93 15.88
CA SER A 31 2.58 7.52 14.63
C SER A 31 2.38 6.47 13.54
N PHE A 32 3.34 5.54 13.42
CA PHE A 32 3.27 4.46 12.46
C PHE A 32 2.09 3.53 12.74
N LEU A 33 1.87 3.14 13.99
CA LEU A 33 0.74 2.30 14.40
C LEU A 33 -0.60 3.00 14.14
N CYS A 34 -0.69 4.28 14.47
CA CYS A 34 -1.89 5.08 14.23
C CYS A 34 -2.23 5.16 12.75
N LEU A 35 -1.25 5.49 11.89
CA LEU A 35 -1.44 5.55 10.44
C LEU A 35 -1.76 4.17 9.86
N ALA A 36 -1.07 3.13 10.30
CA ALA A 36 -1.33 1.76 9.86
C ALA A 36 -2.76 1.31 10.22
N SER A 37 -3.20 1.57 11.45
CA SER A 37 -4.56 1.25 11.88
C SER A 37 -5.61 1.99 11.07
N PHE A 38 -5.40 3.29 10.83
CA PHE A 38 -6.33 4.10 10.05
C PHE A 38 -6.42 3.63 8.58
N LEU A 39 -5.28 3.26 7.97
CA LEU A 39 -5.25 2.73 6.62
C LEU A 39 -5.94 1.37 6.52
N THR A 40 -5.68 0.48 7.49
CA THR A 40 -6.18 -0.90 7.51
C THR A 40 -7.69 -0.94 7.74
N PHE A 41 -8.22 -0.11 8.63
CA PHE A 41 -9.64 -0.08 8.98
C PHE A 41 -10.46 0.92 8.18
N ARG A 42 -9.93 1.47 7.09
CA ARG A 42 -10.72 2.35 6.21
C ARG A 42 -11.87 1.57 5.57
N TYR A 43 -13.06 2.11 5.65
CA TYR A 43 -14.24 1.56 4.97
C TYR A 43 -14.88 2.63 4.10
N ALA A 44 -15.10 2.32 2.82
CA ALA A 44 -15.71 3.23 1.84
C ALA A 44 -15.04 4.60 1.75
N GLN A 45 -13.74 4.68 2.00
CA GLN A 45 -12.95 5.91 1.96
C GLN A 45 -11.85 5.81 0.90
N GLY A 46 -11.48 6.96 0.34
CA GLY A 46 -10.58 7.04 -0.82
C GLY A 46 -11.38 7.22 -2.12
N THR A 47 -10.79 7.89 -3.09
CA THR A 47 -11.46 8.24 -4.36
C THR A 47 -11.86 7.00 -5.15
N ASP A 48 -11.04 5.97 -5.12
CA ASP A 48 -11.16 4.81 -6.01
C ASP A 48 -11.72 3.56 -5.31
N TRP A 49 -12.07 3.66 -4.01
CA TRP A 49 -12.52 2.51 -3.22
C TRP A 49 -13.75 1.82 -3.83
N LEU A 50 -14.73 2.61 -4.26
CA LEU A 50 -15.96 2.07 -4.89
C LEU A 50 -15.66 1.38 -6.21
N ALA A 51 -14.74 1.94 -7.02
CA ALA A 51 -14.33 1.35 -8.28
C ALA A 51 -13.63 0.00 -8.07
N TYR A 52 -12.71 -0.08 -7.12
CA TYR A 52 -12.05 -1.35 -6.78
C TYR A 52 -13.00 -2.39 -6.21
N ASN A 53 -13.95 -1.99 -5.36
CA ASN A 53 -14.97 -2.89 -4.86
C ASN A 53 -15.84 -3.44 -6.00
N TYR A 54 -16.22 -2.59 -6.97
CA TYR A 54 -16.97 -3.02 -8.14
C TYR A 54 -16.18 -4.01 -9.01
N ILE A 55 -14.90 -3.75 -9.27
CA ILE A 55 -14.01 -4.67 -10.00
C ILE A 55 -13.93 -6.01 -9.28
N PHE A 56 -13.77 -6.00 -7.96
CA PHE A 56 -13.74 -7.21 -7.14
C PHE A 56 -15.04 -8.01 -7.24
N MET A 57 -16.19 -7.33 -7.11
CA MET A 57 -17.51 -8.00 -7.21
C MET A 57 -17.80 -8.54 -8.60
N SER A 58 -17.17 -7.99 -9.64
CA SER A 58 -17.29 -8.46 -11.02
C SER A 58 -16.35 -9.63 -11.34
N ALA A 59 -15.36 -9.91 -10.48
CA ALA A 59 -14.42 -11.01 -10.69
C ALA A 59 -15.16 -12.36 -10.61
N PRO A 60 -14.80 -13.38 -11.42
CA PRO A 60 -15.40 -14.70 -11.32
C PRO A 60 -15.04 -15.38 -10.00
N VAL A 61 -15.97 -16.18 -9.47
CA VAL A 61 -15.75 -16.95 -8.22
C VAL A 61 -14.90 -18.20 -8.46
N THR A 62 -14.87 -18.69 -9.71
CA THR A 62 -14.08 -19.87 -10.09
C THR A 62 -12.76 -19.44 -10.73
N ILE A 63 -11.68 -20.15 -10.41
CA ILE A 63 -10.39 -19.93 -11.06
C ILE A 63 -10.44 -20.47 -12.48
N ASN A 64 -10.73 -19.60 -13.43
CA ASN A 64 -10.70 -19.93 -14.86
C ASN A 64 -9.96 -18.81 -15.61
N LEU A 65 -8.79 -19.14 -16.14
CA LEU A 65 -7.96 -18.18 -16.88
C LEU A 65 -8.72 -17.56 -18.06
N ASN A 66 -9.60 -18.31 -18.73
CA ASN A 66 -10.39 -17.78 -19.83
C ASN A 66 -11.44 -16.77 -19.36
N SER A 67 -12.01 -16.93 -18.16
CA SER A 67 -13.00 -16.01 -17.63
C SER A 67 -12.38 -14.67 -17.13
N ILE A 68 -11.10 -14.67 -16.80
CA ILE A 68 -10.37 -13.45 -16.41
C ILE A 68 -10.26 -12.46 -17.56
N TYR A 69 -10.15 -12.95 -18.82
CA TYR A 69 -10.11 -12.10 -20.02
C TYR A 69 -11.46 -11.48 -20.40
N TYR A 70 -12.59 -12.07 -19.99
CA TYR A 70 -13.93 -11.66 -20.41
C TYR A 70 -14.59 -10.62 -19.50
N THR A 71 -13.98 -10.24 -18.38
CA THR A 71 -14.49 -9.12 -17.57
C THR A 71 -14.14 -7.80 -18.23
N GLU A 72 -14.98 -7.33 -19.15
CA GLU A 72 -14.89 -6.03 -19.83
C GLU A 72 -15.11 -4.82 -18.89
N ALA A 73 -15.58 -5.05 -17.68
CA ALA A 73 -15.81 -4.01 -16.71
C ALA A 73 -14.46 -3.43 -16.22
N PHE A 74 -14.12 -2.30 -16.77
CA PHE A 74 -12.90 -1.52 -16.55
C PHE A 74 -11.62 -2.18 -17.12
N HIS A 75 -10.82 -1.39 -17.80
CA HIS A 75 -9.47 -1.71 -18.27
C HIS A 75 -8.53 -1.96 -17.08
N SER A 76 -8.75 -3.04 -16.34
CA SER A 76 -7.85 -3.43 -15.25
C SER A 76 -6.88 -4.49 -15.74
N GLU A 77 -5.62 -4.32 -15.37
CA GLU A 77 -4.53 -5.18 -15.77
C GLU A 77 -4.72 -6.64 -15.32
N PHE A 78 -4.16 -7.57 -16.09
CA PHE A 78 -4.28 -9.00 -15.86
C PHE A 78 -3.87 -9.40 -14.44
N GLY A 79 -2.78 -8.86 -13.93
CA GLY A 79 -2.29 -9.17 -12.57
C GLY A 79 -3.27 -8.76 -11.48
N TRP A 80 -3.90 -7.58 -11.63
CA TRP A 80 -4.91 -7.13 -10.68
C TRP A 80 -6.19 -7.99 -10.74
N LYS A 81 -6.64 -8.35 -11.93
CA LYS A 81 -7.77 -9.28 -12.13
C LYS A 81 -7.48 -10.65 -11.50
N LEU A 82 -6.26 -11.15 -11.66
CA LEU A 82 -5.85 -12.42 -11.09
C LEU A 82 -5.88 -12.39 -9.56
N ILE A 83 -5.39 -11.33 -8.92
CA ILE A 83 -5.43 -11.15 -7.48
C ILE A 83 -6.88 -11.15 -6.97
N ASN A 84 -7.76 -10.38 -7.61
CA ASN A 84 -9.18 -10.32 -7.23
C ASN A 84 -9.88 -11.68 -7.40
N ASN A 85 -9.64 -12.37 -8.52
CA ASN A 85 -10.21 -13.69 -8.79
C ASN A 85 -9.74 -14.73 -7.77
N LEU A 86 -8.44 -14.78 -7.50
CA LEU A 86 -7.85 -15.67 -6.50
C LEU A 86 -8.45 -15.43 -5.11
N TRP A 87 -8.52 -14.17 -4.68
CA TRP A 87 -9.04 -13.81 -3.36
C TRP A 87 -10.51 -14.15 -3.21
N ARG A 88 -11.29 -13.88 -4.26
CA ARG A 88 -12.73 -14.21 -4.29
C ARG A 88 -13.00 -15.71 -4.37
N SER A 89 -12.18 -16.47 -5.09
CA SER A 89 -12.30 -17.92 -5.19
C SER A 89 -12.02 -18.64 -3.86
N LEU A 90 -11.21 -18.03 -2.99
CA LEU A 90 -10.96 -18.49 -1.62
C LEU A 90 -12.10 -18.16 -0.65
N GLY A 91 -13.15 -17.47 -1.11
CA GLY A 91 -14.31 -17.10 -0.30
C GLY A 91 -14.12 -15.82 0.52
N PHE A 92 -13.06 -15.05 0.27
CA PHE A 92 -12.82 -13.78 0.95
C PHE A 92 -13.55 -12.63 0.28
N ASP A 93 -13.78 -11.56 1.05
CA ASP A 93 -14.41 -10.32 0.58
C ASP A 93 -13.39 -9.25 0.19
N PHE A 94 -13.87 -8.16 -0.42
CA PHE A 94 -13.02 -7.03 -0.80
C PHE A 94 -12.38 -6.31 0.40
N ILE A 95 -13.07 -6.28 1.53
CA ILE A 95 -12.57 -5.63 2.75
C ILE A 95 -11.31 -6.34 3.22
N SER A 96 -11.33 -7.68 3.27
CA SER A 96 -10.16 -8.48 3.66
C SER A 96 -8.98 -8.32 2.69
N LEU A 97 -9.24 -8.18 1.38
CA LEU A 97 -8.21 -7.85 0.39
C LEU A 97 -7.60 -6.46 0.66
N SER A 98 -8.46 -5.47 0.90
CA SER A 98 -8.01 -4.10 1.22
C SER A 98 -7.16 -4.05 2.50
N ILE A 99 -7.54 -4.82 3.52
CA ILE A 99 -6.77 -4.97 4.76
C ILE A 99 -5.39 -5.56 4.47
N LEU A 100 -5.33 -6.65 3.72
CA LEU A 100 -4.06 -7.30 3.36
C LEU A 100 -3.13 -6.33 2.62
N ILE A 101 -3.65 -5.63 1.61
CA ILE A 101 -2.88 -4.65 0.83
C ILE A 101 -2.36 -3.54 1.75
N SER A 102 -3.21 -2.98 2.61
CA SER A 102 -2.82 -1.92 3.53
C SER A 102 -1.72 -2.36 4.51
N VAL A 103 -1.79 -3.58 5.01
CA VAL A 103 -0.75 -4.17 5.85
C VAL A 103 0.57 -4.31 5.09
N LEU A 104 0.53 -4.78 3.84
CA LEU A 104 1.72 -4.90 2.99
C LEU A 104 2.33 -3.53 2.67
N GLU A 105 1.51 -2.53 2.33
CA GLU A 105 1.94 -1.16 2.08
C GLU A 105 2.70 -0.58 3.28
N MET A 106 2.12 -0.68 4.47
CA MET A 106 2.76 -0.20 5.69
C MET A 106 3.99 -1.01 6.07
N TYR A 107 3.99 -2.33 5.88
CA TYR A 107 5.15 -3.17 6.11
C TYR A 107 6.34 -2.74 5.24
N PHE A 108 6.15 -2.57 3.93
CA PHE A 108 7.22 -2.17 3.02
C PHE A 108 7.68 -0.73 3.26
N LEU A 109 6.75 0.20 3.57
CA LEU A 109 7.12 1.55 3.98
C LEU A 109 7.97 1.54 5.26
N GLY A 110 7.56 0.78 6.27
CA GLY A 110 8.33 0.64 7.51
C GLY A 110 9.72 0.06 7.29
N ARG A 111 9.85 -0.93 6.40
CA ARG A 111 11.12 -1.52 6.00
C ARG A 111 12.02 -0.49 5.30
N PHE A 112 11.46 0.31 4.38
CA PHE A 112 12.15 1.38 3.70
C PHE A 112 12.65 2.44 4.69
N LEU A 113 11.77 2.96 5.54
CA LEU A 113 12.13 3.96 6.54
C LEU A 113 13.21 3.46 7.52
N LYS A 114 13.13 2.19 7.92
CA LYS A 114 14.15 1.59 8.80
C LYS A 114 15.52 1.52 8.15
N ARG A 115 15.59 1.32 6.83
CA ARG A 115 16.86 1.17 6.11
C ARG A 115 17.48 2.49 5.70
N TYR A 116 16.66 3.44 5.23
CA TYR A 116 17.14 4.64 4.52
C TYR A 116 17.01 5.92 5.33
N SER A 117 16.23 5.93 6.40
CA SER A 117 15.97 7.17 7.13
C SER A 117 16.82 7.28 8.41
N PRO A 118 17.57 8.38 8.58
CA PRO A 118 18.24 8.70 9.84
C PRO A 118 17.25 9.09 10.93
N ASN A 119 16.14 9.77 10.57
CA ASN A 119 15.04 10.13 11.45
C ASN A 119 13.72 9.63 10.87
N ARG A 120 13.28 8.45 11.35
CA ARG A 120 12.10 7.76 10.82
C ARG A 120 10.79 8.49 11.08
N ALA A 121 10.70 9.18 12.22
CA ALA A 121 9.50 9.94 12.57
C ALA A 121 9.31 11.12 11.60
N LEU A 122 10.35 11.88 11.33
CA LEU A 122 10.31 12.99 10.37
C LEU A 122 10.04 12.47 8.94
N SER A 123 10.72 11.41 8.53
CA SER A 123 10.50 10.83 7.19
C SER A 123 9.10 10.28 6.99
N LEU A 124 8.49 9.72 8.04
CA LEU A 124 7.09 9.28 7.99
C LEU A 124 6.14 10.48 7.76
N VAL A 125 6.37 11.60 8.45
CA VAL A 125 5.58 12.84 8.25
C VAL A 125 5.73 13.35 6.81
N LEU A 126 6.96 13.38 6.29
CA LEU A 126 7.22 13.83 4.92
C LEU A 126 6.62 12.89 3.86
N ALA A 127 6.50 11.59 4.17
CA ALA A 127 5.84 10.61 3.31
C ALA A 127 4.30 10.74 3.30
N CYS A 128 3.69 11.30 4.36
CA CYS A 128 2.24 11.39 4.51
C CYS A 128 1.53 12.07 3.34
N PRO A 129 1.92 13.27 2.86
CA PRO A 129 1.15 13.99 1.85
C PRO A 129 1.01 13.25 0.53
N VAL A 130 2.07 12.57 0.10
CA VAL A 130 2.12 11.92 -1.22
C VAL A 130 1.99 10.41 -1.09
N ILE A 131 2.91 9.75 -0.39
CA ILE A 131 2.96 8.29 -0.35
C ILE A 131 1.73 7.74 0.38
N TYR A 132 1.43 8.26 1.56
CA TYR A 132 0.34 7.73 2.36
C TYR A 132 -1.04 8.15 1.83
N PHE A 133 -1.32 9.47 1.66
CA PHE A 133 -2.67 9.92 1.31
C PHE A 133 -3.01 9.73 -0.16
N VAL A 134 -2.07 9.96 -1.09
CA VAL A 134 -2.35 9.82 -2.52
C VAL A 134 -2.28 8.35 -2.94
N TYR A 135 -1.18 7.68 -2.66
CA TYR A 135 -1.00 6.31 -3.15
C TYR A 135 -1.67 5.27 -2.24
N PHE A 136 -1.31 5.18 -0.97
CA PHE A 136 -1.83 4.11 -0.12
C PHE A 136 -3.30 4.26 0.20
N PHE A 137 -3.75 5.49 0.44
CA PHE A 137 -5.13 5.72 0.85
C PHE A 137 -6.11 5.75 -0.32
N SER A 138 -5.76 6.33 -1.45
CA SER A 138 -6.67 6.52 -2.58
C SER A 138 -6.49 5.48 -3.68
N ALA A 139 -5.27 5.13 -4.05
CA ALA A 139 -4.94 4.32 -5.22
C ALA A 139 -4.33 2.96 -4.84
N LEU A 140 -5.16 2.01 -4.38
CA LEU A 140 -4.77 0.69 -3.88
C LEU A 140 -3.73 -0.05 -4.73
N ARG A 141 -3.90 -0.08 -6.06
CA ARG A 141 -2.98 -0.76 -6.98
C ARG A 141 -1.61 -0.08 -7.02
N GLN A 142 -1.64 1.23 -7.26
CA GLN A 142 -0.41 2.03 -7.36
C GLN A 142 0.29 2.12 -6.00
N GLY A 143 -0.47 2.19 -4.90
CA GLY A 143 0.06 2.15 -3.55
C GLY A 143 0.86 0.88 -3.28
N LEU A 144 0.32 -0.27 -3.63
CA LEU A 144 1.03 -1.55 -3.49
C LEU A 144 2.33 -1.57 -4.32
N VAL A 145 2.29 -1.10 -5.56
CA VAL A 145 3.48 -1.04 -6.44
C VAL A 145 4.55 -0.12 -5.85
N VAL A 146 4.17 1.09 -5.41
CA VAL A 146 5.09 2.04 -4.76
C VAL A 146 5.68 1.44 -3.48
N ALA A 147 4.88 0.77 -2.66
CA ALA A 147 5.35 0.14 -1.43
C ALA A 147 6.37 -0.97 -1.72
N VAL A 148 6.08 -1.86 -2.67
CA VAL A 148 6.99 -2.95 -3.08
C VAL A 148 8.27 -2.38 -3.68
N PHE A 149 8.17 -1.33 -4.52
CA PHE A 149 9.33 -0.66 -5.07
C PHE A 149 10.25 -0.13 -3.95
N LEU A 150 9.71 0.65 -3.02
CA LEU A 150 10.49 1.24 -1.93
C LEU A 150 11.08 0.19 -0.99
N GLY A 151 10.28 -0.79 -0.56
CA GLY A 151 10.67 -1.72 0.50
C GLY A 151 11.41 -2.97 0.02
N LEU A 152 11.32 -3.32 -1.26
CA LEU A 152 11.90 -4.55 -1.80
C LEU A 152 12.81 -4.30 -3.01
N MET A 153 12.34 -3.57 -4.03
CA MET A 153 13.08 -3.41 -5.29
C MET A 153 14.30 -2.51 -5.13
N LEU A 154 14.18 -1.41 -4.40
CA LEU A 154 15.30 -0.50 -4.14
C LEU A 154 16.49 -1.22 -3.45
N PRO A 155 16.28 -2.01 -2.38
CA PRO A 155 17.34 -2.86 -1.82
C PRO A 155 17.93 -3.89 -2.78
N MET A 156 17.15 -4.42 -3.73
CA MET A 156 17.65 -5.35 -4.74
C MET A 156 18.59 -4.68 -5.73
N LEU A 157 18.30 -3.43 -6.13
CA LEU A 157 19.20 -2.62 -6.97
C LEU A 157 20.54 -2.37 -6.28
N GLU A 158 20.53 -1.99 -5.01
CA GLU A 158 21.75 -1.77 -4.24
C GLU A 158 22.61 -3.02 -4.09
N ASN A 159 21.98 -4.20 -4.02
CA ASN A 159 22.67 -5.47 -3.90
C ASN A 159 23.01 -6.11 -5.27
N GLU A 160 22.93 -5.33 -6.37
CA GLU A 160 23.24 -5.75 -7.74
C GLU A 160 22.43 -6.97 -8.23
N GLN A 161 21.24 -7.21 -7.64
CA GLN A 161 20.36 -8.33 -8.01
C GLN A 161 19.47 -7.97 -9.22
N HIS A 162 20.08 -7.53 -10.31
CA HIS A 162 19.36 -7.02 -11.49
C HIS A 162 18.35 -8.00 -12.08
N GLY A 163 18.67 -9.30 -12.09
CA GLY A 163 17.74 -10.31 -12.62
C GLY A 163 16.43 -10.41 -11.83
N LYS A 164 16.52 -10.35 -10.49
CA LYS A 164 15.34 -10.37 -9.63
C LYS A 164 14.56 -9.06 -9.71
N PHE A 165 15.28 -7.94 -9.84
CA PHE A 165 14.67 -6.63 -10.02
C PHE A 165 13.82 -6.59 -11.29
N ILE A 166 14.37 -6.97 -12.45
CA ILE A 166 13.67 -6.99 -13.73
C ILE A 166 12.44 -7.91 -13.68
N LEU A 167 12.57 -9.11 -13.09
CA LEU A 167 11.45 -10.05 -13.00
C LEU A 167 10.31 -9.49 -12.15
N LEU A 168 10.64 -8.78 -11.07
CA LEU A 168 9.66 -8.17 -10.17
C LEU A 168 9.02 -6.95 -10.80
N ASP A 169 9.79 -6.14 -11.53
CA ASP A 169 9.32 -4.97 -12.27
C ASP A 169 8.30 -5.36 -13.34
N LEU A 170 8.62 -6.36 -14.16
CA LEU A 170 7.69 -6.91 -15.15
C LEU A 170 6.40 -7.45 -14.51
N SER A 171 6.51 -8.06 -13.32
CA SER A 171 5.32 -8.53 -12.59
C SER A 171 4.46 -7.37 -12.08
N LEU A 172 5.08 -6.27 -11.64
CA LEU A 172 4.37 -5.10 -11.10
C LEU A 172 3.70 -4.27 -12.19
N ILE A 173 4.26 -4.20 -13.40
CA ILE A 173 3.64 -3.55 -14.55
C ILE A 173 2.24 -4.13 -14.79
N HIS A 174 2.08 -5.45 -14.73
CA HIS A 174 0.78 -6.13 -14.88
C HIS A 174 -0.23 -5.86 -13.74
N ILE A 175 0.16 -5.13 -12.72
CA ILE A 175 -0.72 -4.74 -11.60
C ILE A 175 -1.09 -3.25 -11.69
N SER A 176 -0.20 -2.39 -12.22
CA SER A 176 -0.29 -0.93 -12.09
C SER A 176 -0.86 -0.19 -13.29
N GLU A 177 -0.73 -0.73 -14.51
CA GLU A 177 -1.31 -0.13 -15.72
C GLU A 177 -2.79 -0.48 -15.85
#